data_d5f0f81bba1f84d8c123b952d6d1dcad
#
_entry.id   d5f0f81bba1f84d8c123b952d6d1dcad
#
_cell.length_a   1.000
_cell.length_b   1.000
_cell.length_c   1.000
_cell.angle_alpha   90.00
_cell.angle_beta   90.00
_cell.angle_gamma   90.00
#
_symmetry.space_group_name_H-M   'P 1'
#
loop_
_entity.id
_entity.type
_entity.pdbx_description
1 polymer ?
#
loop_
_entity_poly.entity_id
_entity_poly.type
_entity_poly.pdbx_seq_one_letter_code
_entity_poly.pdbx_strand_id
1 'polypeptide(L)'
;MIPFWKKTGKHSKPQSAQKRRQNAKPAVPRTAQQSIPMQRMFEDGTCRVKANYYTRTIQYQDINYQLAQQEDKTAIFEEWCSFLNFFDSSIKFELSFVNMATDSTEFEKSIRIPYQRDGFDDVRAEYSQMLRQQLAKGNNGLTKTKFITFGVESESMAQVKPRLDHIQNDLLNNFHRLGVQAKPLNGAQRLKLMHDMFNMDGASKFHFDWKDLVKSGLSVKDAIAPTAFAFKNSRTFQMGGIFCAASFLSITASDISDQLLKDFLDMDSSQIVTMHIQSVDQNRAIKTVKRTITELDRSTIEEQKKAIRSGYDIDILPSDLKTYGRDAKALLKELQSQNERMFLVTFLVLNTGRTEQELENNVFQASSIAQKHNCNLCRLDYQQEQGLMSSLPLADCQIEIQRGLTTSSTAIFIPFTTQELYQSGKESLYYGLNALSNNLIMVDRKKLKNPNGLILGTPGSGKSFSAKREITNAFLVTDDDIIVNDPEGEVRHEVA
;
A
#
# COMPACT_ATOMS: atom_id res chain seq x y z
N MET A 1 -8.76 -12.13 -23.97
CA MET A 1 -8.57 -10.86 -23.23
C MET A 1 -9.54 -9.82 -23.78
N ILE A 2 -10.62 -9.53 -23.09
CA ILE A 2 -11.65 -8.57 -23.54
C ILE A 2 -11.32 -7.22 -22.90
N PRO A 3 -11.04 -6.14 -23.67
CA PRO A 3 -10.93 -4.81 -23.12
C PRO A 3 -12.34 -4.32 -22.72
N PHE A 4 -12.66 -4.41 -21.46
CA PHE A 4 -14.02 -4.20 -20.94
C PHE A 4 -14.51 -2.74 -20.95
N TRP A 5 -13.69 -1.74 -21.34
CA TRP A 5 -14.13 -0.35 -21.27
C TRP A 5 -13.57 0.56 -22.37
N LYS A 6 -14.32 0.74 -23.45
CA LYS A 6 -14.17 1.92 -24.31
C LYS A 6 -15.26 2.94 -23.96
N LYS A 7 -14.88 4.18 -23.63
CA LYS A 7 -15.83 5.30 -23.52
C LYS A 7 -16.49 5.52 -24.89
N THR A 8 -17.79 5.33 -25.00
CA THR A 8 -18.58 5.77 -26.16
C THR A 8 -18.74 7.28 -26.09
N GLY A 9 -18.02 8.01 -26.94
CA GLY A 9 -18.20 9.44 -27.13
C GLY A 9 -19.59 9.74 -27.70
N LYS A 10 -20.40 10.48 -26.96
CA LYS A 10 -21.63 11.10 -27.50
C LYS A 10 -21.27 12.36 -28.25
N HIS A 11 -21.57 12.41 -29.55
CA HIS A 11 -21.58 13.66 -30.32
C HIS A 11 -22.64 14.60 -29.73
N SER A 12 -22.23 15.70 -29.15
CA SER A 12 -23.08 16.77 -28.67
C SER A 12 -23.06 17.95 -29.65
N LYS A 13 -24.26 18.48 -29.94
CA LYS A 13 -24.51 19.67 -30.76
C LYS A 13 -23.86 20.93 -30.15
N PRO A 14 -23.55 21.98 -30.96
CA PRO A 14 -22.84 23.15 -30.46
C PRO A 14 -23.71 24.00 -29.51
N GLN A 15 -23.18 24.27 -28.33
CA GLN A 15 -23.77 25.16 -27.34
C GLN A 15 -23.04 26.53 -27.30
N SER A 16 -23.82 27.57 -27.01
CA SER A 16 -23.49 29.00 -27.07
C SER A 16 -22.28 29.48 -26.26
N ALA A 17 -21.81 30.70 -26.58
CA ALA A 17 -20.58 31.36 -26.14
C ALA A 17 -20.28 31.47 -24.64
N GLN A 18 -21.25 31.23 -23.75
CA GLN A 18 -21.02 31.21 -22.29
C GLN A 18 -20.29 30.01 -21.75
N LYS A 19 -20.25 28.87 -22.50
CA LYS A 19 -19.51 27.67 -22.14
C LYS A 19 -18.02 27.69 -22.53
N ARG A 20 -17.55 28.70 -23.27
CA ARG A 20 -16.14 28.82 -23.67
C ARG A 20 -15.17 29.16 -22.54
N ARG A 21 -15.65 29.64 -21.37
CA ARG A 21 -14.78 29.93 -20.21
C ARG A 21 -14.48 28.73 -19.34
N GLN A 22 -15.20 27.59 -19.49
CA GLN A 22 -14.95 26.35 -18.71
C GLN A 22 -13.98 25.37 -19.38
N ASN A 23 -13.56 25.61 -20.61
CA ASN A 23 -12.62 24.79 -21.38
C ASN A 23 -11.24 25.46 -21.56
N ALA A 24 -10.81 26.32 -20.63
CA ALA A 24 -9.41 26.71 -20.59
C ALA A 24 -8.58 25.44 -20.30
N LYS A 25 -7.66 25.10 -21.19
CA LYS A 25 -6.65 24.05 -20.91
C LYS A 25 -6.05 24.39 -19.55
N PRO A 26 -5.94 23.41 -18.63
CA PRO A 26 -5.31 23.65 -17.34
C PRO A 26 -3.95 24.30 -17.59
N ALA A 27 -3.66 25.39 -16.89
CA ALA A 27 -2.37 26.06 -17.00
C ALA A 27 -1.28 25.05 -16.61
N VAL A 28 -0.23 24.97 -17.40
CA VAL A 28 0.92 24.09 -17.10
C VAL A 28 1.49 24.53 -15.76
N PRO A 29 1.65 23.62 -14.78
CA PRO A 29 2.22 23.95 -13.48
C PRO A 29 3.62 24.56 -13.65
N ARG A 30 3.88 25.64 -12.92
CA ARG A 30 5.19 26.33 -12.98
C ARG A 30 6.05 26.00 -11.76
N THR A 31 5.46 25.47 -10.70
CA THR A 31 6.14 25.12 -9.46
C THR A 31 5.74 23.73 -9.01
N ALA A 32 6.58 23.06 -8.21
CA ALA A 32 6.27 21.74 -7.65
C ALA A 32 4.95 21.74 -6.85
N GLN A 33 4.68 22.82 -6.09
CA GLN A 33 3.45 22.96 -5.32
C GLN A 33 2.19 22.97 -6.20
N GLN A 34 2.28 23.56 -7.41
CA GLN A 34 1.16 23.59 -8.33
C GLN A 34 0.83 22.25 -8.96
N SER A 35 1.83 21.37 -9.11
CA SER A 35 1.64 20.01 -9.63
C SER A 35 0.89 19.11 -8.65
N ILE A 36 1.02 19.34 -7.33
CA ILE A 36 0.39 18.49 -6.31
C ILE A 36 -1.13 18.63 -6.35
N PRO A 37 -1.91 17.54 -6.60
CA PRO A 37 -3.36 17.61 -6.85
C PRO A 37 -4.17 17.68 -5.55
N MET A 38 -3.84 18.62 -4.68
CA MET A 38 -4.52 18.86 -3.41
C MET A 38 -4.87 20.33 -3.29
N GLN A 39 -6.09 20.64 -2.84
CA GLN A 39 -6.51 22.02 -2.62
C GLN A 39 -6.29 22.48 -1.17
N ARG A 40 -6.66 21.64 -0.20
CA ARG A 40 -6.57 21.99 1.23
C ARG A 40 -6.48 20.74 2.10
N MET A 41 -5.64 20.79 3.13
CA MET A 41 -5.60 19.85 4.23
C MET A 41 -6.22 20.50 5.47
N PHE A 42 -7.02 19.72 6.23
CA PHE A 42 -7.61 20.13 7.50
C PHE A 42 -6.91 19.40 8.66
N GLU A 43 -7.00 19.95 9.87
CA GLU A 43 -6.35 19.40 11.06
C GLU A 43 -6.83 17.99 11.41
N ASP A 44 -8.13 17.70 11.17
CA ASP A 44 -8.75 16.40 11.40
C ASP A 44 -8.33 15.30 10.40
N GLY A 45 -7.42 15.59 9.48
CA GLY A 45 -6.98 14.68 8.44
C GLY A 45 -7.85 14.66 7.20
N THR A 46 -8.93 15.41 7.13
CA THR A 46 -9.71 15.55 5.89
C THR A 46 -8.91 16.36 4.87
N CYS A 47 -8.79 15.84 3.66
CA CYS A 47 -8.15 16.53 2.54
C CYS A 47 -9.18 16.86 1.46
N ARG A 48 -9.25 18.11 1.06
CA ARG A 48 -9.97 18.53 -0.14
C ARG A 48 -9.03 18.40 -1.33
N VAL A 49 -9.26 17.38 -2.16
CA VAL A 49 -8.43 17.09 -3.34
C VAL A 49 -8.89 17.91 -4.54
N LYS A 50 -10.19 17.90 -4.82
CA LYS A 50 -10.85 18.68 -5.88
C LYS A 50 -12.01 19.49 -5.30
N ALA A 51 -12.62 20.35 -6.12
CA ALA A 51 -13.71 21.22 -5.68
C ALA A 51 -14.78 20.48 -4.85
N ASN A 52 -15.15 19.29 -5.26
CA ASN A 52 -16.22 18.51 -4.65
C ASN A 52 -15.75 17.10 -4.22
N TYR A 53 -14.45 16.90 -3.99
CA TYR A 53 -13.92 15.61 -3.63
C TYR A 53 -13.04 15.70 -2.38
N TYR A 54 -13.38 14.90 -1.37
CA TYR A 54 -12.75 14.91 -0.06
C TYR A 54 -12.30 13.51 0.33
N THR A 55 -11.14 13.41 0.97
CA THR A 55 -10.53 12.12 1.34
C THR A 55 -10.03 12.11 2.78
N ARG A 56 -9.95 10.91 3.35
CA ARG A 56 -9.24 10.60 4.61
C ARG A 56 -8.34 9.41 4.44
N THR A 57 -7.35 9.28 5.30
CA THR A 57 -6.36 8.19 5.27
C THR A 57 -6.29 7.51 6.62
N ILE A 58 -6.28 6.18 6.62
CA ILE A 58 -6.07 5.32 7.77
C ILE A 58 -4.76 4.57 7.56
N GLN A 59 -3.87 4.58 8.54
CA GLN A 59 -2.72 3.69 8.59
C GLN A 59 -3.14 2.38 9.25
N TYR A 60 -2.76 1.25 8.68
CA TYR A 60 -3.01 -0.06 9.28
C TYR A 60 -1.73 -0.89 9.36
N GLN A 61 -1.72 -1.82 10.32
CA GLN A 61 -0.60 -2.72 10.57
C GLN A 61 -0.80 -4.04 9.83
N ASP A 62 0.25 -4.83 9.80
CA ASP A 62 0.24 -6.17 9.25
C ASP A 62 -0.28 -7.21 10.26
N ILE A 63 -0.71 -8.34 9.75
CA ILE A 63 -0.98 -9.56 10.50
C ILE A 63 -0.18 -10.72 9.88
N ASN A 64 0.04 -11.80 10.64
CA ASN A 64 0.83 -12.95 10.19
C ASN A 64 0.06 -13.84 9.20
N TYR A 65 -0.33 -13.30 8.05
CA TYR A 65 -1.00 -14.07 7.00
C TYR A 65 -0.12 -15.19 6.44
N GLN A 66 1.16 -14.92 6.19
CA GLN A 66 2.07 -15.90 5.56
C GLN A 66 2.32 -17.13 6.42
N LEU A 67 2.35 -16.97 7.74
CA LEU A 67 2.61 -18.04 8.70
C LEU A 67 1.32 -18.69 9.23
N ALA A 68 0.15 -18.19 8.83
CA ALA A 68 -1.14 -18.74 9.24
C ALA A 68 -1.39 -20.13 8.64
N GLN A 69 -2.15 -20.96 9.34
CA GLN A 69 -2.63 -22.23 8.81
C GLN A 69 -3.61 -22.01 7.67
N GLN A 70 -3.84 -23.01 6.85
CA GLN A 70 -4.68 -22.86 5.64
C GLN A 70 -6.12 -22.45 5.97
N GLU A 71 -6.65 -22.93 7.08
CA GLU A 71 -8.00 -22.57 7.55
C GLU A 71 -8.08 -21.09 7.93
N ASP A 72 -7.06 -20.59 8.66
CA ASP A 72 -6.97 -19.17 9.04
C ASP A 72 -6.78 -18.28 7.80
N LYS A 73 -5.98 -18.71 6.83
CA LYS A 73 -5.81 -18.00 5.56
C LYS A 73 -7.13 -17.86 4.80
N THR A 74 -7.93 -18.93 4.79
CA THR A 74 -9.24 -18.91 4.15
C THR A 74 -10.18 -17.95 4.87
N ALA A 75 -10.21 -17.98 6.21
CA ALA A 75 -11.03 -17.07 7.00
C ALA A 75 -10.62 -15.60 6.80
N ILE A 76 -9.32 -15.29 6.78
CA ILE A 76 -8.81 -13.94 6.49
C ILE A 76 -9.21 -13.50 5.06
N PHE A 77 -9.13 -14.41 4.09
CA PHE A 77 -9.51 -14.12 2.71
C PHE A 77 -11.00 -13.80 2.59
N GLU A 78 -11.87 -14.59 3.20
CA GLU A 78 -13.32 -14.36 3.21
C GLU A 78 -13.69 -13.03 3.89
N GLU A 79 -13.07 -12.73 5.02
CA GLU A 79 -13.30 -11.45 5.70
C GLU A 79 -12.74 -10.27 4.89
N TRP A 80 -11.63 -10.46 4.16
CA TRP A 80 -11.10 -9.46 3.22
C TRP A 80 -12.03 -9.25 2.02
N CYS A 81 -12.65 -10.30 1.48
CA CYS A 81 -13.71 -10.17 0.48
C CYS A 81 -14.90 -9.35 1.02
N SER A 82 -15.31 -9.64 2.25
CA SER A 82 -16.38 -8.88 2.92
C SER A 82 -16.00 -7.42 3.15
N PHE A 83 -14.73 -7.15 3.50
CA PHE A 83 -14.18 -5.79 3.62
C PHE A 83 -14.25 -5.03 2.28
N LEU A 84 -13.88 -5.65 1.17
CA LEU A 84 -13.98 -5.02 -0.16
C LEU A 84 -15.43 -4.76 -0.54
N ASN A 85 -16.34 -5.66 -0.22
CA ASN A 85 -17.76 -5.51 -0.48
C ASN A 85 -18.45 -4.42 0.34
N PHE A 86 -17.80 -3.87 1.36
CA PHE A 86 -18.29 -2.69 2.07
C PHE A 86 -18.35 -1.45 1.17
N PHE A 87 -17.42 -1.30 0.23
CA PHE A 87 -17.34 -0.10 -0.61
C PHE A 87 -18.38 -0.13 -1.71
N ASP A 88 -19.29 0.83 -1.70
CA ASP A 88 -20.20 1.08 -2.80
C ASP A 88 -19.57 1.94 -3.92
N SER A 89 -20.29 2.14 -5.02
CA SER A 89 -19.77 2.88 -6.17
C SER A 89 -19.56 4.39 -5.93
N SER A 90 -20.02 4.92 -4.80
CA SER A 90 -19.86 6.33 -4.43
C SER A 90 -18.57 6.59 -3.64
N ILE A 91 -17.92 5.53 -3.15
CA ILE A 91 -16.68 5.59 -2.40
C ILE A 91 -15.53 5.11 -3.29
N LYS A 92 -14.58 6.00 -3.57
CA LYS A 92 -13.31 5.63 -4.20
C LYS A 92 -12.30 5.36 -3.10
N PHE A 93 -11.52 4.31 -3.23
CA PHE A 93 -10.47 4.05 -2.26
C PHE A 93 -9.18 3.58 -2.92
N GLU A 94 -8.13 3.70 -2.18
CA GLU A 94 -6.76 3.44 -2.58
C GLU A 94 -6.04 2.72 -1.45
N LEU A 95 -5.34 1.64 -1.78
CA LEU A 95 -4.37 1.00 -0.91
C LEU A 95 -2.98 1.46 -1.32
N SER A 96 -2.25 2.04 -0.38
CA SER A 96 -0.87 2.52 -0.61
C SER A 96 0.09 1.76 0.31
N PHE A 97 1.12 1.21 -0.30
CA PHE A 97 2.21 0.51 0.36
C PHE A 97 3.49 1.30 0.10
N VAL A 98 4.10 1.79 1.16
CA VAL A 98 5.24 2.68 1.08
C VAL A 98 6.44 2.03 1.74
N ASN A 99 7.44 1.65 0.94
CA ASN A 99 8.72 1.17 1.40
C ASN A 99 9.73 2.33 1.29
N MET A 100 10.25 2.78 2.41
CA MET A 100 11.22 3.89 2.46
C MET A 100 12.41 3.50 3.31
N ALA A 101 13.59 3.99 2.93
CA ALA A 101 14.76 3.88 3.79
C ALA A 101 14.47 4.62 5.11
N THR A 102 14.66 3.93 6.22
CA THR A 102 14.56 4.52 7.55
C THR A 102 15.69 5.52 7.73
N ASP A 103 15.42 6.68 8.34
CA ASP A 103 16.49 7.56 8.77
C ASP A 103 17.37 6.79 9.77
N SER A 104 18.56 6.37 9.32
CA SER A 104 19.49 5.59 10.11
C SER A 104 19.83 6.28 11.43
N THR A 105 19.84 7.60 11.43
CA THR A 105 20.18 8.40 12.62
C THR A 105 19.07 8.42 13.68
N GLU A 106 17.80 8.46 13.29
CA GLU A 106 16.67 8.33 14.21
C GLU A 106 16.55 6.88 14.70
N PHE A 107 16.74 5.92 13.82
CA PHE A 107 16.70 4.51 14.16
C PHE A 107 17.85 4.12 15.10
N GLU A 108 19.08 4.56 14.83
CA GLU A 108 20.22 4.36 15.72
C GLU A 108 20.01 4.98 17.12
N LYS A 109 19.34 6.13 17.19
CA LYS A 109 18.96 6.73 18.48
C LYS A 109 17.94 5.87 19.23
N SER A 110 17.02 5.22 18.52
CA SER A 110 15.97 4.39 19.13
C SER A 110 16.48 3.07 19.71
N ILE A 111 17.60 2.55 19.18
CA ILE A 111 18.25 1.31 19.66
C ILE A 111 19.41 1.59 20.62
N ARG A 112 19.80 2.86 20.81
CA ARG A 112 20.86 3.23 21.74
C ARG A 112 20.36 3.17 23.17
N ILE A 113 21.02 2.36 24.00
CA ILE A 113 20.75 2.29 25.43
C ILE A 113 21.44 3.47 26.11
N PRO A 114 20.69 4.31 26.85
CA PRO A 114 21.31 5.44 27.58
C PRO A 114 22.21 4.96 28.73
N TYR A 115 23.28 5.70 29.03
CA TYR A 115 24.11 5.44 30.18
C TYR A 115 23.36 5.75 31.48
N GLN A 116 23.48 4.86 32.47
CA GLN A 116 22.85 4.97 33.79
C GLN A 116 23.84 5.32 34.89
N ARG A 117 25.16 5.27 34.61
CA ARG A 117 26.26 5.57 35.54
C ARG A 117 26.32 4.64 36.77
N ASP A 118 25.96 3.39 36.59
CA ASP A 118 25.86 2.33 37.59
C ASP A 118 27.05 1.32 37.54
N GLY A 119 28.06 1.59 36.71
CA GLY A 119 29.20 0.69 36.51
C GLY A 119 29.05 -0.31 35.36
N PHE A 120 27.88 -0.37 34.69
CA PHE A 120 27.60 -1.27 33.54
C PHE A 120 27.48 -0.52 32.22
N ASP A 121 27.96 0.69 32.13
CA ASP A 121 27.85 1.52 30.93
C ASP A 121 28.68 1.01 29.75
N ASP A 122 29.78 0.31 30.02
CA ASP A 122 30.59 -0.38 29.03
C ASP A 122 29.82 -1.54 28.38
N VAL A 123 29.10 -2.32 29.18
CA VAL A 123 28.22 -3.40 28.71
C VAL A 123 27.06 -2.83 27.89
N ARG A 124 26.45 -1.69 28.29
CA ARG A 124 25.44 -0.98 27.50
C ARG A 124 25.96 -0.49 26.16
N ALA A 125 27.21 -0.01 26.14
CA ALA A 125 27.86 0.42 24.90
C ALA A 125 28.09 -0.76 23.95
N GLU A 126 28.60 -1.89 24.45
CA GLU A 126 28.82 -3.11 23.69
C GLU A 126 27.52 -3.69 23.16
N TYR A 127 26.49 -3.71 23.99
CA TYR A 127 25.14 -4.17 23.57
C TYR A 127 24.55 -3.25 22.49
N SER A 128 24.68 -1.94 22.64
CA SER A 128 24.26 -0.98 21.61
C SER A 128 25.03 -1.19 20.30
N GLN A 129 26.33 -1.52 20.38
CA GLN A 129 27.14 -1.83 19.20
C GLN A 129 26.68 -3.13 18.54
N MET A 130 26.37 -4.17 19.31
CA MET A 130 25.81 -5.43 18.81
C MET A 130 24.49 -5.17 18.07
N LEU A 131 23.58 -4.38 18.62
CA LEU A 131 22.31 -4.03 17.97
C LEU A 131 22.54 -3.30 16.63
N ARG A 132 23.52 -2.38 16.54
CA ARG A 132 23.91 -1.74 15.28
C ARG A 132 24.45 -2.73 14.27
N GLN A 133 25.25 -3.70 14.70
CA GLN A 133 25.76 -4.75 13.80
C GLN A 133 24.65 -5.67 13.30
N GLN A 134 23.67 -6.00 14.15
CA GLN A 134 22.51 -6.78 13.72
C GLN A 134 21.62 -5.98 12.74
N LEU A 135 21.46 -4.68 12.98
CA LEU A 135 20.77 -3.80 12.05
C LEU A 135 21.46 -3.75 10.67
N ALA A 136 22.78 -3.68 10.66
CA ALA A 136 23.56 -3.67 9.41
C ALA A 136 23.47 -5.01 8.64
N LYS A 137 23.15 -6.11 9.32
CA LYS A 137 22.90 -7.43 8.68
C LYS A 137 21.46 -7.59 8.18
N GLY A 138 20.53 -6.80 8.73
CA GLY A 138 19.13 -6.82 8.32
C GLY A 138 18.91 -6.20 6.93
N ASN A 139 17.72 -6.34 6.39
CA ASN A 139 17.33 -5.75 5.12
C ASN A 139 17.29 -4.22 5.22
N ASN A 140 18.47 -3.61 5.21
CA ASN A 140 18.77 -2.22 4.87
C ASN A 140 17.93 -1.11 5.53
N GLY A 141 17.26 -1.38 6.65
CA GLY A 141 16.51 -0.34 7.37
C GLY A 141 15.32 0.22 6.55
N LEU A 142 14.67 -0.58 5.73
CA LEU A 142 13.45 -0.19 5.05
C LEU A 142 12.26 -0.28 6.01
N THR A 143 11.57 0.82 6.18
CA THR A 143 10.28 0.85 6.87
C THR A 143 9.16 0.62 5.85
N LYS A 144 8.38 -0.43 6.07
CA LYS A 144 7.19 -0.75 5.27
C LYS A 144 5.95 -0.23 5.98
N THR A 145 5.24 0.69 5.37
CA THR A 145 4.01 1.26 5.91
C THR A 145 2.84 1.07 4.96
N LYS A 146 1.64 0.88 5.51
CA LYS A 146 0.43 0.55 4.77
C LYS A 146 -0.68 1.53 5.10
N PHE A 147 -1.34 2.03 4.07
CA PHE A 147 -2.40 3.00 4.21
C PHE A 147 -3.60 2.63 3.34
N ILE A 148 -4.78 2.96 3.83
CA ILE A 148 -5.99 3.02 3.01
C ILE A 148 -6.46 4.47 3.00
N THR A 149 -6.62 5.02 1.80
CA THR A 149 -7.20 6.34 1.59
C THR A 149 -8.54 6.16 0.91
N PHE A 150 -9.58 6.75 1.46
CA PHE A 150 -10.93 6.70 0.90
C PHE A 150 -11.46 8.11 0.69
N GLY A 151 -12.32 8.25 -0.30
CA GLY A 151 -12.85 9.56 -0.67
C GLY A 151 -14.28 9.49 -1.20
N VAL A 152 -14.98 10.58 -1.00
CA VAL A 152 -16.38 10.76 -1.44
C VAL A 152 -16.57 12.15 -2.07
N GLU A 153 -17.50 12.23 -3.00
CA GLU A 153 -17.91 13.47 -3.63
C GLU A 153 -18.99 14.17 -2.77
N SER A 154 -18.83 15.47 -2.54
CA SER A 154 -19.80 16.30 -1.82
C SER A 154 -19.60 17.79 -2.16
N GLU A 155 -20.67 18.54 -2.10
CA GLU A 155 -20.64 19.98 -2.40
C GLU A 155 -20.01 20.82 -1.29
N SER A 156 -20.07 20.37 -0.03
CA SER A 156 -19.57 21.13 1.11
C SER A 156 -18.92 20.27 2.19
N MET A 157 -18.01 20.90 2.97
CA MET A 157 -17.37 20.25 4.11
C MET A 157 -18.37 19.84 5.20
N ALA A 158 -19.41 20.63 5.43
CA ALA A 158 -20.43 20.35 6.43
C ALA A 158 -21.21 19.05 6.14
N GLN A 159 -21.46 18.78 4.86
CA GLN A 159 -22.15 17.56 4.42
C GLN A 159 -21.22 16.34 4.40
N VAL A 160 -19.96 16.54 4.01
CA VAL A 160 -19.03 15.41 3.80
C VAL A 160 -18.49 14.88 5.12
N LYS A 161 -18.29 15.74 6.13
CA LYS A 161 -17.64 15.34 7.39
C LYS A 161 -18.35 14.20 8.10
N PRO A 162 -19.68 14.25 8.37
CA PRO A 162 -20.40 13.13 9.01
C PRO A 162 -20.29 11.83 8.21
N ARG A 163 -20.31 11.92 6.88
CA ARG A 163 -20.19 10.76 5.99
C ARG A 163 -18.81 10.14 6.06
N LEU A 164 -17.74 10.96 6.06
CA LEU A 164 -16.37 10.48 6.22
C LEU A 164 -16.14 9.90 7.61
N ASP A 165 -16.74 10.48 8.67
CA ASP A 165 -16.68 9.95 10.04
C ASP A 165 -17.32 8.55 10.11
N HIS A 166 -18.49 8.37 9.49
CA HIS A 166 -19.18 7.07 9.44
C HIS A 166 -18.33 6.02 8.70
N ILE A 167 -17.88 6.31 7.48
CA ILE A 167 -17.04 5.40 6.70
C ILE A 167 -15.76 5.05 7.46
N GLN A 168 -15.11 6.03 8.10
CA GLN A 168 -13.92 5.81 8.89
C GLN A 168 -14.15 4.83 10.03
N ASN A 169 -15.23 4.99 10.78
CA ASN A 169 -15.57 4.11 11.90
C ASN A 169 -15.89 2.68 11.41
N ASP A 170 -16.61 2.54 10.30
CA ASP A 170 -16.90 1.24 9.72
C ASP A 170 -15.62 0.54 9.25
N LEU A 171 -14.69 1.27 8.62
CA LEU A 171 -13.40 0.72 8.22
C LEU A 171 -12.56 0.27 9.41
N LEU A 172 -12.51 1.06 10.49
CA LEU A 172 -11.83 0.68 11.73
C LEU A 172 -12.43 -0.59 12.34
N ASN A 173 -13.75 -0.71 12.36
CA ASN A 173 -14.45 -1.90 12.83
C ASN A 173 -14.13 -3.13 11.95
N ASN A 174 -14.10 -2.97 10.64
CA ASN A 174 -13.77 -4.05 9.72
C ASN A 174 -12.30 -4.49 9.88
N PHE A 175 -11.35 -3.56 10.05
CA PHE A 175 -9.97 -3.90 10.40
C PHE A 175 -9.87 -4.63 11.75
N HIS A 176 -10.64 -4.21 12.74
CA HIS A 176 -10.67 -4.88 14.04
C HIS A 176 -11.16 -6.34 13.93
N ARG A 177 -12.16 -6.62 13.08
CA ARG A 177 -12.62 -8.00 12.80
C ARG A 177 -11.52 -8.86 12.19
N LEU A 178 -10.73 -8.30 11.26
CA LEU A 178 -9.56 -8.94 10.69
C LEU A 178 -8.39 -9.12 11.69
N GLY A 179 -8.51 -8.60 12.92
CA GLY A 179 -7.41 -8.58 13.89
C GLY A 179 -6.32 -7.56 13.57
N VAL A 180 -6.58 -6.63 12.64
CA VAL A 180 -5.65 -5.60 12.19
C VAL A 180 -5.78 -4.35 13.04
N GLN A 181 -4.66 -3.87 13.57
CA GLN A 181 -4.63 -2.56 14.22
C GLN A 181 -4.60 -1.46 13.16
N ALA A 182 -5.50 -0.50 13.28
CA ALA A 182 -5.62 0.61 12.35
C ALA A 182 -5.86 1.93 13.09
N LYS A 183 -5.30 3.02 12.58
CA LYS A 183 -5.47 4.36 13.14
C LYS A 183 -5.69 5.39 12.04
N PRO A 184 -6.65 6.32 12.20
CA PRO A 184 -6.82 7.43 11.29
C PRO A 184 -5.64 8.41 11.42
N LEU A 185 -5.20 8.98 10.31
CA LEU A 185 -4.17 10.00 10.29
C LEU A 185 -4.79 11.39 10.39
N ASN A 186 -4.26 12.23 11.27
CA ASN A 186 -4.57 13.66 11.30
C ASN A 186 -3.87 14.43 10.16
N GLY A 187 -4.18 15.73 10.02
CA GLY A 187 -3.65 16.54 8.91
C GLY A 187 -2.13 16.62 8.90
N ALA A 188 -1.50 16.82 10.05
CA ALA A 188 -0.03 16.89 10.15
C ALA A 188 0.63 15.54 9.80
N GLN A 189 0.04 14.43 10.23
CA GLN A 189 0.53 13.09 9.90
C GLN A 189 0.39 12.77 8.40
N ARG A 190 -0.73 13.18 7.77
CA ARG A 190 -0.90 13.03 6.31
C ARG A 190 0.09 13.90 5.53
N LEU A 191 0.34 15.14 5.98
CA LEU A 191 1.36 16.01 5.38
C LEU A 191 2.74 15.40 5.53
N LYS A 192 3.09 14.86 6.72
CA LYS A 192 4.35 14.15 6.93
C LYS A 192 4.49 12.96 5.96
N LEU A 193 3.47 12.14 5.82
CA LEU A 193 3.48 11.01 4.88
C LEU A 193 3.78 11.48 3.45
N MET A 194 3.08 12.52 2.96
CA MET A 194 3.32 13.04 1.62
C MET A 194 4.70 13.69 1.47
N HIS A 195 5.18 14.41 2.51
CA HIS A 195 6.54 14.93 2.53
C HIS A 195 7.57 13.81 2.40
N ASP A 196 7.43 12.75 3.19
CA ASP A 196 8.35 11.61 3.20
C ASP A 196 8.33 10.88 1.83
N MET A 197 7.15 10.75 1.20
CA MET A 197 7.01 10.21 -0.17
C MET A 197 7.68 11.08 -1.23
N PHE A 198 7.72 12.41 -1.06
CA PHE A 198 8.41 13.32 -1.96
C PHE A 198 9.91 13.46 -1.68
N ASN A 199 10.36 13.10 -0.48
CA ASN A 199 11.73 13.22 -0.02
C ASN A 199 12.30 11.85 0.42
N MET A 200 12.14 10.84 -0.42
CA MET A 200 12.57 9.45 -0.13
C MET A 200 14.09 9.31 0.01
N ASP A 201 14.86 10.33 -0.35
CA ASP A 201 16.31 10.42 -0.11
C ASP A 201 16.68 10.81 1.33
N GLY A 202 15.69 11.22 2.13
CA GLY A 202 15.90 11.70 3.50
C GLY A 202 16.63 13.04 3.60
N ALA A 203 16.81 13.76 2.47
CA ALA A 203 17.56 15.02 2.45
C ALA A 203 16.84 16.17 3.18
N SER A 204 15.51 16.12 3.23
CA SER A 204 14.66 17.12 3.89
C SER A 204 13.99 16.56 5.13
N LYS A 205 14.05 17.30 6.23
CA LYS A 205 13.30 16.95 7.46
C LYS A 205 11.95 17.64 7.45
N PHE A 206 10.90 16.89 7.75
CA PHE A 206 9.56 17.43 7.88
C PHE A 206 9.46 18.36 9.09
N HIS A 207 9.10 19.60 8.83
CA HIS A 207 8.78 20.59 9.87
C HIS A 207 7.47 21.27 9.50
N PHE A 208 6.46 21.17 10.35
CA PHE A 208 5.14 21.73 10.10
C PHE A 208 4.40 22.04 11.42
N ASP A 209 3.94 23.27 11.56
CA ASP A 209 3.02 23.69 12.62
C ASP A 209 1.88 24.50 12.00
N TRP A 210 0.66 24.20 12.38
CA TRP A 210 -0.54 24.92 11.93
C TRP A 210 -0.51 26.40 12.32
N LYS A 211 0.09 26.74 13.46
CA LYS A 211 0.21 28.12 13.95
C LYS A 211 1.15 28.95 13.07
N ASP A 212 2.21 28.34 12.61
CA ASP A 212 3.20 29.01 11.74
C ASP A 212 2.63 29.23 10.34
N LEU A 213 1.80 28.33 9.84
CA LEU A 213 1.13 28.46 8.56
C LEU A 213 0.28 29.74 8.48
N VAL A 214 -0.47 30.04 9.56
CA VAL A 214 -1.34 31.23 9.63
C VAL A 214 -0.50 32.53 9.62
N LYS A 215 0.68 32.51 10.24
CA LYS A 215 1.56 33.67 10.36
C LYS A 215 2.39 33.93 9.11
N SER A 216 2.86 32.85 8.45
CA SER A 216 3.82 32.96 7.33
C SER A 216 3.15 33.22 5.99
N GLY A 217 1.84 32.97 5.85
CA GLY A 217 1.13 33.03 4.57
C GLY A 217 1.54 31.92 3.59
N LEU A 218 2.33 30.95 4.03
CA LEU A 218 2.68 29.74 3.26
C LEU A 218 1.47 28.82 3.10
N SER A 219 1.49 27.97 2.10
CA SER A 219 0.48 26.93 1.93
C SER A 219 0.96 25.60 2.53
N VAL A 220 0.04 24.71 2.85
CA VAL A 220 0.38 23.33 3.28
C VAL A 220 1.25 22.59 2.25
N LYS A 221 1.19 22.99 0.97
CA LYS A 221 2.00 22.41 -0.09
C LYS A 221 3.47 22.80 -0.01
N ASP A 222 3.79 23.94 0.59
CA ASP A 222 5.18 24.37 0.77
C ASP A 222 5.91 23.48 1.78
N ALA A 223 5.18 22.90 2.74
CA ALA A 223 5.73 21.99 3.73
C ALA A 223 6.00 20.58 3.18
N ILE A 224 5.40 20.19 2.06
CA ILE A 224 5.48 18.82 1.52
C ILE A 224 6.20 18.74 0.17
N ALA A 225 6.22 19.82 -0.61
CA ALA A 225 6.77 19.80 -1.96
C ALA A 225 8.29 19.55 -1.94
N PRO A 226 8.80 18.72 -2.85
CA PRO A 226 10.25 18.58 -3.03
C PRO A 226 10.82 19.86 -3.66
N THR A 227 12.13 19.96 -3.67
CA THR A 227 12.83 21.11 -4.27
C THR A 227 12.49 21.30 -5.74
N ALA A 228 12.34 20.21 -6.50
CA ALA A 228 11.94 20.23 -7.90
C ALA A 228 11.39 18.89 -8.36
N PHE A 229 10.51 18.96 -9.39
CA PHE A 229 10.21 17.84 -10.27
C PHE A 229 10.83 18.11 -11.64
N ALA A 230 11.49 17.11 -12.24
CA ALA A 230 12.10 17.23 -13.57
C ALA A 230 11.66 16.06 -14.47
N PHE A 231 10.64 16.29 -15.29
CA PHE A 231 10.11 15.36 -16.29
C PHE A 231 10.77 15.59 -17.66
N LYS A 232 12.10 15.34 -17.73
CA LYS A 232 12.88 15.54 -18.95
C LYS A 232 12.77 14.39 -19.95
N ASN A 233 12.43 13.21 -19.45
CA ASN A 233 12.35 11.96 -20.20
C ASN A 233 10.88 11.47 -20.20
N SER A 234 10.49 10.76 -21.25
CA SER A 234 9.14 10.18 -21.34
C SER A 234 8.90 9.02 -20.35
N ARG A 235 9.97 8.36 -19.90
CA ARG A 235 9.93 7.09 -19.16
C ARG A 235 10.42 7.19 -17.72
N THR A 236 11.11 8.28 -17.37
CA THR A 236 11.68 8.52 -16.05
C THR A 236 11.56 10.00 -15.70
N PHE A 237 11.65 10.31 -14.41
CA PHE A 237 11.71 11.68 -13.91
C PHE A 237 12.62 11.77 -12.68
N GLN A 238 12.94 12.99 -12.30
CA GLN A 238 13.66 13.25 -11.05
C GLN A 238 12.74 13.97 -10.06
N MET A 239 12.86 13.58 -8.80
CA MET A 239 12.16 14.18 -7.68
C MET A 239 13.19 14.52 -6.60
N GLY A 240 13.50 15.81 -6.42
CA GLY A 240 14.66 16.21 -5.63
C GLY A 240 15.95 15.60 -6.18
N GLY A 241 16.66 14.85 -5.34
CA GLY A 241 17.92 14.17 -5.69
C GLY A 241 17.78 12.75 -6.22
N ILE A 242 16.55 12.19 -6.33
CA ILE A 242 16.32 10.80 -6.72
C ILE A 242 15.73 10.68 -8.13
N PHE A 243 16.09 9.57 -8.81
CA PHE A 243 15.49 9.14 -10.05
C PHE A 243 14.28 8.27 -9.79
N CYS A 244 13.23 8.45 -10.57
CA CYS A 244 11.95 7.78 -10.37
C CYS A 244 11.37 7.27 -11.70
N ALA A 245 10.62 6.18 -11.63
CA ALA A 245 9.81 5.67 -12.74
C ALA A 245 8.48 5.14 -12.24
N ALA A 246 7.40 5.67 -12.78
CA ALA A 246 6.05 5.19 -12.55
C ALA A 246 5.68 4.14 -13.61
N SER A 247 5.16 3.01 -13.18
CA SER A 247 4.73 1.90 -14.00
C SER A 247 3.36 1.40 -13.57
N PHE A 248 2.61 0.76 -14.47
CA PHE A 248 1.37 0.07 -14.15
C PHE A 248 1.50 -1.43 -14.37
N LEU A 249 0.79 -2.21 -13.57
CA LEU A 249 0.73 -3.66 -13.72
C LEU A 249 -0.38 -4.04 -14.72
N SER A 250 0.01 -4.63 -15.83
CA SER A 250 -0.90 -5.23 -16.79
C SER A 250 -1.12 -6.69 -16.41
N ILE A 251 -2.30 -6.99 -15.90
CA ILE A 251 -2.69 -8.34 -15.49
C ILE A 251 -3.15 -9.10 -16.73
N THR A 252 -2.34 -10.04 -17.20
CA THR A 252 -2.64 -10.88 -18.37
C THR A 252 -3.10 -12.29 -17.99
N ALA A 253 -2.74 -12.73 -16.79
CA ALA A 253 -3.12 -14.04 -16.28
C ALA A 253 -4.64 -14.16 -16.03
N SER A 254 -5.18 -15.36 -16.22
CA SER A 254 -6.51 -15.74 -15.76
C SER A 254 -6.52 -15.96 -14.25
N ASP A 255 -5.44 -16.54 -13.72
CA ASP A 255 -5.26 -16.84 -12.32
C ASP A 255 -4.07 -16.05 -11.78
N ILE A 256 -4.30 -15.27 -10.74
CA ILE A 256 -3.30 -14.46 -10.05
C ILE A 256 -2.95 -15.16 -8.73
N SER A 257 -1.67 -15.17 -8.38
CA SER A 257 -1.22 -15.68 -7.08
C SER A 257 -1.31 -14.60 -6.00
N ASP A 258 -1.68 -14.98 -4.78
CA ASP A 258 -1.65 -14.14 -3.58
C ASP A 258 -0.23 -13.70 -3.19
N GLN A 259 0.80 -14.32 -3.79
CA GLN A 259 2.21 -13.97 -3.61
C GLN A 259 2.63 -12.72 -4.41
N LEU A 260 1.86 -12.31 -5.44
CA LEU A 260 2.24 -11.21 -6.34
C LEU A 260 2.48 -9.91 -5.58
N LEU A 261 1.52 -9.47 -4.77
CA LEU A 261 1.67 -8.24 -3.99
C LEU A 261 2.81 -8.35 -2.97
N LYS A 262 2.93 -9.49 -2.31
CA LYS A 262 4.00 -9.77 -1.35
C LYS A 262 5.37 -9.63 -2.02
N ASP A 263 5.59 -10.27 -3.17
CA ASP A 263 6.88 -10.24 -3.86
C ASP A 263 7.29 -8.81 -4.23
N PHE A 264 6.34 -7.94 -4.60
CA PHE A 264 6.60 -6.50 -4.77
C PHE A 264 6.99 -5.82 -3.46
N LEU A 265 6.28 -6.10 -2.37
CA LEU A 265 6.52 -5.46 -1.08
C LEU A 265 7.82 -5.94 -0.41
N ASP A 266 8.32 -7.11 -0.81
CA ASP A 266 9.56 -7.69 -0.29
C ASP A 266 10.82 -7.23 -1.06
N MET A 267 10.69 -6.39 -2.07
CA MET A 267 11.85 -5.80 -2.75
C MET A 267 12.69 -4.94 -1.79
N ASP A 268 14.01 -5.07 -1.87
CA ASP A 268 14.99 -4.31 -1.08
C ASP A 268 15.27 -2.92 -1.68
N SER A 269 14.22 -2.21 -2.07
CA SER A 269 14.32 -0.88 -2.66
C SER A 269 13.24 0.04 -2.13
N SER A 270 13.53 1.33 -2.09
CA SER A 270 12.53 2.35 -1.81
C SER A 270 11.54 2.41 -2.99
N GLN A 271 10.26 2.19 -2.69
CA GLN A 271 9.20 2.17 -3.70
C GLN A 271 7.84 2.47 -3.10
N ILE A 272 6.91 2.83 -3.96
CA ILE A 272 5.50 2.99 -3.60
C ILE A 272 4.68 2.09 -4.51
N VAL A 273 3.90 1.20 -3.91
CA VAL A 273 2.91 0.39 -4.62
C VAL A 273 1.54 0.93 -4.28
N THR A 274 0.74 1.23 -5.29
CA THR A 274 -0.58 1.85 -5.11
C THR A 274 -1.64 1.09 -5.89
N MET A 275 -2.74 0.74 -5.23
CA MET A 275 -3.90 0.13 -5.86
C MET A 275 -5.10 1.07 -5.72
N HIS A 276 -5.54 1.67 -6.82
CA HIS A 276 -6.82 2.37 -6.88
C HIS A 276 -7.93 1.38 -7.16
N ILE A 277 -8.95 1.38 -6.34
CA ILE A 277 -10.06 0.43 -6.43
C ILE A 277 -11.37 1.22 -6.38
N GLN A 278 -12.22 1.00 -7.37
CA GLN A 278 -13.54 1.59 -7.45
C GLN A 278 -14.60 0.52 -7.69
N SER A 279 -15.55 0.40 -6.79
CA SER A 279 -16.70 -0.48 -6.97
C SER A 279 -17.57 0.01 -8.13
N VAL A 280 -18.08 -0.90 -8.94
CA VAL A 280 -19.04 -0.63 -10.01
C VAL A 280 -20.43 -0.93 -9.47
N ASP A 281 -21.41 -0.05 -9.77
CA ASP A 281 -22.80 -0.34 -9.46
C ASP A 281 -23.23 -1.71 -10.03
N GLN A 282 -23.85 -2.55 -9.20
CA GLN A 282 -24.16 -3.95 -9.53
C GLN A 282 -25.07 -4.06 -10.78
N ASN A 283 -26.07 -3.22 -10.88
CA ASN A 283 -26.97 -3.23 -12.04
C ASN A 283 -26.24 -2.83 -13.32
N ARG A 284 -25.34 -1.85 -13.21
CA ARG A 284 -24.50 -1.39 -14.32
C ARG A 284 -23.50 -2.46 -14.73
N ALA A 285 -22.89 -3.16 -13.79
CA ALA A 285 -21.98 -4.27 -14.05
C ALA A 285 -22.68 -5.39 -14.81
N ILE A 286 -23.80 -5.89 -14.27
CA ILE A 286 -24.62 -6.94 -14.90
C ILE A 286 -25.09 -6.52 -16.31
N LYS A 287 -25.55 -5.29 -16.48
CA LYS A 287 -25.98 -4.78 -17.80
C LYS A 287 -24.83 -4.74 -18.80
N THR A 288 -23.64 -4.36 -18.34
CA THR A 288 -22.44 -4.31 -19.20
C THR A 288 -22.03 -5.71 -19.64
N VAL A 289 -21.99 -6.68 -18.70
CA VAL A 289 -21.62 -8.08 -19.01
C VAL A 289 -22.64 -8.70 -19.96
N LYS A 290 -23.97 -8.50 -19.73
CA LYS A 290 -25.01 -8.97 -20.64
C LYS A 290 -24.86 -8.40 -22.07
N ARG A 291 -24.49 -7.11 -22.18
CA ARG A 291 -24.26 -6.51 -23.50
C ARG A 291 -23.04 -7.14 -24.19
N THR A 292 -21.94 -7.37 -23.45
CA THR A 292 -20.76 -8.06 -23.98
C THR A 292 -21.09 -9.48 -24.44
N ILE A 293 -21.88 -10.25 -23.68
CA ILE A 293 -22.35 -11.58 -24.11
C ILE A 293 -23.14 -11.49 -25.43
N THR A 294 -24.05 -10.53 -25.54
CA THR A 294 -24.81 -10.33 -26.78
C THR A 294 -23.92 -9.97 -27.96
N GLU A 295 -22.90 -9.14 -27.76
CA GLU A 295 -21.92 -8.79 -28.80
C GLU A 295 -21.08 -10.01 -29.21
N LEU A 296 -20.65 -10.85 -28.26
CA LEU A 296 -19.92 -12.09 -28.52
C LEU A 296 -20.77 -13.12 -29.24
N ASP A 297 -22.04 -13.33 -28.81
CA ASP A 297 -22.95 -14.24 -29.47
C ASP A 297 -23.21 -13.77 -30.91
N ARG A 298 -23.35 -12.46 -31.18
CA ARG A 298 -23.49 -11.90 -32.53
C ARG A 298 -22.24 -12.17 -33.39
N SER A 299 -21.04 -11.92 -32.84
CA SER A 299 -19.74 -12.20 -33.52
C SER A 299 -19.62 -13.70 -33.84
N THR A 300 -20.05 -14.57 -32.94
CA THR A 300 -20.08 -16.02 -33.15
C THR A 300 -20.96 -16.38 -34.31
N ILE A 301 -22.19 -15.82 -34.41
CA ILE A 301 -23.13 -16.05 -35.51
C ILE A 301 -22.54 -15.52 -36.83
N GLU A 302 -21.86 -14.38 -36.83
CA GLU A 302 -21.22 -13.83 -38.02
C GLU A 302 -20.07 -14.73 -38.52
N GLU A 303 -19.25 -15.26 -37.65
CA GLU A 303 -18.18 -16.21 -38.01
C GLU A 303 -18.76 -17.55 -38.51
N GLN A 304 -19.81 -18.06 -37.90
CA GLN A 304 -20.51 -19.24 -38.39
C GLN A 304 -21.10 -19.04 -39.82
N LYS A 305 -21.70 -17.87 -40.09
CA LYS A 305 -22.19 -17.54 -41.45
C LYS A 305 -21.04 -17.45 -42.47
N LYS A 306 -19.89 -16.96 -42.08
CA LYS A 306 -18.70 -16.93 -42.93
C LYS A 306 -18.19 -18.34 -43.22
N ALA A 307 -18.09 -19.20 -42.18
CA ALA A 307 -17.67 -20.60 -42.33
C ALA A 307 -18.57 -21.33 -43.32
N ILE A 308 -19.90 -21.22 -43.20
CA ILE A 308 -20.89 -21.83 -44.14
C ILE A 308 -20.65 -21.33 -45.56
N ARG A 309 -20.47 -20.03 -45.78
CA ARG A 309 -20.22 -19.46 -47.10
C ARG A 309 -18.92 -19.92 -47.73
N SER A 310 -17.92 -20.25 -46.89
CA SER A 310 -16.60 -20.71 -47.31
C SER A 310 -16.49 -22.25 -47.39
N GLY A 311 -17.57 -22.98 -47.12
CA GLY A 311 -17.61 -24.46 -47.18
C GLY A 311 -16.91 -25.15 -46.01
N TYR A 312 -16.63 -24.45 -44.91
CA TYR A 312 -16.08 -25.03 -43.69
C TYR A 312 -17.16 -25.47 -42.71
N ASP A 313 -16.79 -26.38 -41.80
CA ASP A 313 -17.68 -26.84 -40.74
C ASP A 313 -18.08 -25.70 -39.80
N ILE A 314 -19.34 -25.66 -39.38
CA ILE A 314 -19.94 -24.66 -38.49
C ILE A 314 -19.25 -24.65 -37.10
N ASP A 315 -18.68 -25.80 -36.69
CA ASP A 315 -18.00 -25.95 -35.41
C ASP A 315 -16.57 -25.39 -35.37
N ILE A 316 -16.03 -24.99 -36.53
CA ILE A 316 -14.70 -24.33 -36.64
C ILE A 316 -14.85 -22.84 -36.29
N LEU A 317 -15.08 -22.55 -35.05
CA LEU A 317 -15.05 -21.18 -34.52
C LEU A 317 -13.64 -20.85 -33.98
N PRO A 318 -13.18 -19.59 -34.09
CA PRO A 318 -12.00 -19.15 -33.38
C PRO A 318 -12.09 -19.52 -31.90
N SER A 319 -11.06 -20.20 -31.38
CA SER A 319 -10.99 -20.67 -29.99
C SER A 319 -11.27 -19.55 -28.97
N ASP A 320 -10.83 -18.35 -29.32
CA ASP A 320 -10.97 -17.16 -28.47
C ASP A 320 -12.43 -16.75 -28.26
N LEU A 321 -13.27 -16.82 -29.31
CA LEU A 321 -14.70 -16.50 -29.17
C LEU A 321 -15.45 -17.49 -28.29
N LYS A 322 -15.12 -18.78 -28.39
CA LYS A 322 -15.70 -19.82 -27.51
C LYS A 322 -15.31 -19.58 -26.04
N THR A 323 -14.03 -19.31 -25.81
CA THR A 323 -13.50 -19.06 -24.48
C THR A 323 -14.09 -17.79 -23.87
N TYR A 324 -14.07 -16.66 -24.57
CA TYR A 324 -14.61 -15.40 -24.09
C TYR A 324 -16.13 -15.47 -23.83
N GLY A 325 -16.88 -16.18 -24.68
CA GLY A 325 -18.31 -16.38 -24.48
C GLY A 325 -18.62 -17.17 -23.21
N ARG A 326 -17.86 -18.24 -22.95
CA ARG A 326 -17.96 -19.05 -21.72
C ARG A 326 -17.60 -18.23 -20.48
N ASP A 327 -16.48 -17.52 -20.52
CA ASP A 327 -15.98 -16.74 -19.39
C ASP A 327 -16.91 -15.57 -19.05
N ALA A 328 -17.48 -14.90 -20.05
CA ALA A 328 -18.46 -13.85 -19.84
C ALA A 328 -19.79 -14.38 -19.22
N LYS A 329 -20.22 -15.58 -19.61
CA LYS A 329 -21.40 -16.23 -19.01
C LYS A 329 -21.14 -16.71 -17.59
N ALA A 330 -19.92 -17.22 -17.29
CA ALA A 330 -19.49 -17.57 -15.93
C ALA A 330 -19.47 -16.33 -15.04
N LEU A 331 -18.84 -15.24 -15.49
CA LEU A 331 -18.81 -13.96 -14.77
C LEU A 331 -20.23 -13.42 -14.48
N LEU A 332 -21.15 -13.53 -15.45
CA LEU A 332 -22.54 -13.12 -15.22
C LEU A 332 -23.19 -13.94 -14.11
N LYS A 333 -22.96 -15.25 -14.09
CA LYS A 333 -23.48 -16.15 -13.05
C LYS A 333 -22.92 -15.78 -11.67
N GLU A 334 -21.61 -15.54 -11.57
CA GLU A 334 -20.96 -15.10 -10.32
C GLU A 334 -21.58 -13.81 -9.79
N LEU A 335 -21.71 -12.78 -10.66
CA LEU A 335 -22.31 -11.49 -10.29
C LEU A 335 -23.80 -11.59 -9.90
N GLN A 336 -24.53 -12.62 -10.33
CA GLN A 336 -25.95 -12.80 -10.03
C GLN A 336 -26.23 -13.73 -8.85
N SER A 337 -25.38 -14.72 -8.60
CA SER A 337 -25.66 -15.82 -7.67
C SER A 337 -24.75 -15.85 -6.44
N GLN A 338 -23.64 -15.13 -6.47
CA GLN A 338 -22.66 -15.07 -5.39
C GLN A 338 -22.56 -13.63 -4.88
N ASN A 339 -22.06 -13.44 -3.66
CA ASN A 339 -21.85 -12.11 -3.10
C ASN A 339 -20.64 -11.40 -3.75
N GLU A 340 -20.55 -11.51 -5.08
CA GLU A 340 -19.49 -10.94 -5.91
C GLU A 340 -19.92 -9.58 -6.46
N ARG A 341 -19.02 -8.62 -6.37
CA ARG A 341 -19.12 -7.29 -7.00
C ARG A 341 -18.07 -7.13 -8.06
N MET A 342 -18.23 -6.16 -8.92
CA MET A 342 -17.22 -5.77 -9.90
C MET A 342 -16.47 -4.52 -9.43
N PHE A 343 -15.16 -4.58 -9.50
CA PHE A 343 -14.27 -3.48 -9.23
C PHE A 343 -13.47 -3.09 -10.46
N LEU A 344 -13.17 -1.80 -10.60
CA LEU A 344 -12.18 -1.28 -11.54
C LEU A 344 -10.90 -1.02 -10.74
N VAL A 345 -9.83 -1.72 -11.10
CA VAL A 345 -8.56 -1.68 -10.39
C VAL A 345 -7.46 -1.12 -11.29
N THR A 346 -6.70 -0.17 -10.76
CA THR A 346 -5.44 0.32 -11.34
C THR A 346 -4.33 0.02 -10.34
N PHE A 347 -3.35 -0.77 -10.75
CA PHE A 347 -2.20 -1.12 -9.92
C PHE A 347 -0.97 -0.38 -10.45
N LEU A 348 -0.37 0.47 -9.61
CA LEU A 348 0.78 1.30 -9.94
C LEU A 348 1.98 0.91 -9.07
N VAL A 349 3.16 0.99 -9.65
CA VAL A 349 4.44 0.83 -8.95
C VAL A 349 5.31 2.03 -9.29
N LEU A 350 5.70 2.79 -8.28
CA LEU A 350 6.67 3.87 -8.37
C LEU A 350 8.00 3.36 -7.82
N ASN A 351 8.93 3.06 -8.70
CA ASN A 351 10.29 2.69 -8.32
C ASN A 351 11.17 3.92 -8.21
N THR A 352 12.14 3.89 -7.29
CA THR A 352 13.11 4.97 -7.10
C THR A 352 14.54 4.44 -7.11
N GLY A 353 15.51 5.31 -7.31
CA GLY A 353 16.94 5.01 -7.24
C GLY A 353 17.76 6.29 -7.02
N ARG A 354 18.89 6.20 -6.32
CA ARG A 354 19.81 7.33 -6.13
C ARG A 354 20.57 7.66 -7.42
N THR A 355 20.73 6.67 -8.28
CA THR A 355 21.32 6.80 -9.61
C THR A 355 20.35 6.26 -10.65
N GLU A 356 20.54 6.66 -11.92
CA GLU A 356 19.74 6.15 -13.02
C GLU A 356 19.93 4.63 -13.19
N GLN A 357 21.16 4.13 -13.02
CA GLN A 357 21.44 2.69 -13.06
C GLN A 357 20.73 1.90 -11.95
N GLU A 358 20.70 2.43 -10.73
CA GLU A 358 19.97 1.82 -9.62
C GLU A 358 18.46 1.77 -9.90
N LEU A 359 17.90 2.86 -10.43
CA LEU A 359 16.50 2.91 -10.84
C LEU A 359 16.20 1.83 -11.90
N GLU A 360 17.04 1.71 -12.95
CA GLU A 360 16.85 0.69 -13.99
C GLU A 360 16.90 -0.73 -13.42
N ASN A 361 17.83 -1.00 -12.50
CA ASN A 361 17.92 -2.29 -11.82
C ASN A 361 16.65 -2.58 -11.01
N ASN A 362 16.13 -1.60 -10.26
CA ASN A 362 14.92 -1.76 -9.45
C ASN A 362 13.68 -1.99 -10.35
N VAL A 363 13.55 -1.27 -11.45
CA VAL A 363 12.47 -1.48 -12.42
C VAL A 363 12.58 -2.85 -13.08
N PHE A 364 13.80 -3.31 -13.41
CA PHE A 364 14.03 -4.64 -13.97
C PHE A 364 13.62 -5.73 -12.98
N GLN A 365 13.99 -5.60 -11.70
CA GLN A 365 13.59 -6.52 -10.64
C GLN A 365 12.06 -6.56 -10.49
N ALA A 366 11.40 -5.40 -10.44
CA ALA A 366 9.95 -5.30 -10.39
C ALA A 366 9.26 -5.93 -11.62
N SER A 367 9.83 -5.75 -12.82
CA SER A 367 9.35 -6.41 -14.04
C SER A 367 9.50 -7.92 -13.98
N SER A 368 10.60 -8.42 -13.42
CA SER A 368 10.84 -9.87 -13.25
C SER A 368 9.84 -10.50 -12.30
N ILE A 369 9.48 -9.79 -11.21
CA ILE A 369 8.42 -10.22 -10.29
C ILE A 369 7.08 -10.31 -11.03
N ALA A 370 6.71 -9.29 -11.80
CA ALA A 370 5.47 -9.32 -12.58
C ALA A 370 5.43 -10.51 -13.54
N GLN A 371 6.53 -10.77 -14.27
CA GLN A 371 6.64 -11.88 -15.23
C GLN A 371 6.55 -13.25 -14.54
N LYS A 372 7.14 -13.42 -13.36
CA LYS A 372 7.02 -14.64 -12.53
C LYS A 372 5.54 -15.00 -12.26
N HIS A 373 4.67 -14.01 -12.16
CA HIS A 373 3.23 -14.16 -11.91
C HIS A 373 2.38 -13.99 -13.19
N ASN A 374 2.96 -14.18 -14.37
CA ASN A 374 2.28 -14.03 -15.66
C ASN A 374 1.60 -12.65 -15.85
N CYS A 375 2.20 -11.61 -15.29
CA CYS A 375 1.80 -10.23 -15.45
C CYS A 375 2.92 -9.43 -16.15
N ASN A 376 2.61 -8.24 -16.64
CA ASN A 376 3.60 -7.35 -17.24
C ASN A 376 3.61 -6.02 -16.50
N LEU A 377 4.78 -5.57 -16.09
CA LEU A 377 4.97 -4.22 -15.56
C LEU A 377 5.34 -3.28 -16.70
N CYS A 378 4.45 -2.36 -17.04
CA CYS A 378 4.61 -1.44 -18.18
C CYS A 378 4.86 -0.02 -17.64
N ARG A 379 5.91 0.65 -18.12
CA ARG A 379 6.14 2.06 -17.77
C ARG A 379 5.03 2.95 -18.33
N LEU A 380 4.71 3.99 -17.60
CA LEU A 380 3.75 5.02 -18.02
C LEU A 380 4.46 6.03 -18.93
N ASP A 381 4.69 5.63 -20.19
CA ASP A 381 5.36 6.50 -21.17
C ASP A 381 4.54 7.78 -21.39
N TYR A 382 5.19 8.95 -21.26
CA TYR A 382 4.59 10.30 -21.32
C TYR A 382 3.54 10.60 -20.23
N GLN A 383 3.36 9.73 -19.23
CA GLN A 383 2.40 9.89 -18.12
C GLN A 383 3.08 9.75 -16.73
N GLN A 384 4.38 10.06 -16.67
CA GLN A 384 5.15 9.92 -15.43
C GLN A 384 4.65 10.87 -14.32
N GLU A 385 4.27 12.11 -14.66
CA GLU A 385 3.67 13.06 -13.72
C GLU A 385 2.34 12.54 -13.19
N GLN A 386 1.46 12.07 -14.07
CA GLN A 386 0.17 11.48 -13.68
C GLN A 386 0.36 10.22 -12.83
N GLY A 387 1.37 9.40 -13.16
CA GLY A 387 1.74 8.22 -12.37
C GLY A 387 2.17 8.59 -10.97
N LEU A 388 3.07 9.56 -10.81
CA LEU A 388 3.49 10.08 -9.51
C LEU A 388 2.31 10.62 -8.71
N MET A 389 1.50 11.50 -9.32
CA MET A 389 0.36 12.12 -8.61
C MET A 389 -0.72 11.12 -8.23
N SER A 390 -0.87 10.04 -9.00
CA SER A 390 -1.75 8.92 -8.65
C SER A 390 -1.17 7.99 -7.58
N SER A 391 0.12 8.07 -7.28
CA SER A 391 0.74 7.28 -6.20
C SER A 391 0.64 7.95 -4.82
N LEU A 392 0.11 9.19 -4.76
CA LEU A 392 -0.09 9.91 -3.50
C LEU A 392 -1.37 9.45 -2.79
N PRO A 393 -1.38 9.42 -1.43
CA PRO A 393 -2.53 8.94 -0.65
C PRO A 393 -3.70 9.95 -0.66
N LEU A 394 -4.25 10.18 -1.86
CA LEU A 394 -5.33 11.12 -2.14
C LEU A 394 -6.58 10.45 -2.74
N ALA A 395 -6.52 9.15 -3.05
CA ALA A 395 -7.56 8.38 -3.75
C ALA A 395 -8.02 9.07 -5.06
N ASP A 396 -7.06 9.68 -5.77
CA ASP A 396 -7.28 10.41 -7.03
C ASP A 396 -6.42 9.82 -8.15
N CYS A 397 -6.95 8.83 -8.85
CA CYS A 397 -6.27 8.20 -9.98
C CYS A 397 -6.39 9.09 -11.23
N GLN A 398 -5.25 9.52 -11.77
CA GLN A 398 -5.16 10.28 -13.04
C GLN A 398 -4.87 9.36 -14.23
N ILE A 399 -4.67 8.05 -13.99
CA ILE A 399 -4.40 7.04 -15.00
C ILE A 399 -5.71 6.38 -15.42
N GLU A 400 -6.00 6.36 -16.73
CA GLU A 400 -7.24 5.77 -17.26
C GLU A 400 -7.16 4.24 -17.49
N ILE A 401 -6.00 3.62 -17.23
CA ILE A 401 -5.78 2.18 -17.38
C ILE A 401 -6.42 1.47 -16.18
N GLN A 402 -7.49 0.72 -16.44
CA GLN A 402 -8.25 0.02 -15.41
C GLN A 402 -8.51 -1.43 -15.83
N ARG A 403 -8.41 -2.35 -14.87
CA ARG A 403 -8.80 -3.74 -15.04
C ARG A 403 -10.09 -4.01 -14.26
N GLY A 404 -11.08 -4.60 -14.91
CA GLY A 404 -12.29 -5.11 -14.25
C GLY A 404 -11.97 -6.44 -13.56
N LEU A 405 -12.21 -6.53 -12.26
CA LEU A 405 -12.01 -7.72 -11.43
C LEU A 405 -13.26 -7.94 -10.56
N THR A 406 -13.54 -9.20 -10.23
CA THR A 406 -14.56 -9.55 -9.23
C THR A 406 -14.03 -9.33 -7.81
N THR A 407 -14.89 -9.44 -6.79
CA THR A 407 -14.47 -9.36 -5.38
C THR A 407 -13.35 -10.35 -5.09
N SER A 408 -13.54 -11.63 -5.40
CA SER A 408 -12.54 -12.68 -5.15
C SER A 408 -11.24 -12.41 -5.89
N SER A 409 -11.31 -12.01 -7.17
CA SER A 409 -10.12 -11.68 -7.95
C SER A 409 -9.38 -10.44 -7.43
N THR A 410 -10.10 -9.46 -6.87
CA THR A 410 -9.49 -8.27 -6.24
C THR A 410 -8.89 -8.63 -4.87
N ALA A 411 -9.56 -9.53 -4.13
CA ALA A 411 -9.13 -9.96 -2.81
C ALA A 411 -7.83 -10.79 -2.82
N ILE A 412 -7.46 -11.37 -3.97
CA ILE A 412 -6.16 -12.06 -4.14
C ILE A 412 -4.98 -11.12 -3.83
N PHE A 413 -5.12 -9.83 -4.08
CA PHE A 413 -4.14 -8.82 -3.64
C PHE A 413 -4.27 -8.57 -2.13
N ILE A 414 -3.98 -9.61 -1.34
CA ILE A 414 -4.07 -9.55 0.11
C ILE A 414 -3.02 -8.57 0.63
N PRO A 415 -3.43 -7.53 1.37
CA PRO A 415 -2.51 -6.49 1.84
C PRO A 415 -1.69 -6.92 3.06
N PHE A 416 -1.86 -8.16 3.52
CA PHE A 416 -1.20 -8.69 4.71
C PHE A 416 -0.10 -9.65 4.32
N THR A 417 1.08 -9.44 4.87
CA THR A 417 2.26 -10.26 4.59
C THR A 417 2.80 -10.89 5.87
N THR A 418 3.57 -10.15 6.64
CA THR A 418 4.22 -10.59 7.87
C THR A 418 4.18 -9.45 8.88
N GLN A 419 3.75 -9.75 10.09
CA GLN A 419 3.74 -8.77 11.15
C GLN A 419 5.16 -8.35 11.51
N GLU A 420 5.45 -7.05 11.39
CA GLU A 420 6.67 -6.46 11.89
C GLU A 420 6.49 -6.13 13.37
N LEU A 421 7.34 -6.73 14.19
CA LEU A 421 7.33 -6.53 15.64
C LEU A 421 8.41 -5.54 16.03
N TYR A 422 8.22 -4.29 15.66
CA TYR A 422 9.12 -3.20 16.03
C TYR A 422 8.38 -2.14 16.84
N GLN A 423 8.69 -2.08 18.11
CA GLN A 423 8.22 -1.03 19.00
C GLN A 423 9.44 -0.19 19.44
N SER A 424 9.44 1.07 19.07
CA SER A 424 10.45 2.01 19.56
C SER A 424 10.10 2.46 20.99
N GLY A 425 11.08 2.46 21.88
CA GLY A 425 10.89 2.92 23.26
C GLY A 425 12.13 2.65 24.11
N LYS A 426 12.27 3.37 25.24
CA LYS A 426 13.39 3.19 26.15
C LYS A 426 13.47 1.78 26.77
N GLU A 427 12.33 1.11 26.87
CA GLU A 427 12.17 -0.20 27.53
C GLU A 427 11.88 -1.35 26.56
N SER A 428 12.12 -1.11 25.25
CA SER A 428 11.95 -2.16 24.23
C SER A 428 13.12 -3.11 24.23
N LEU A 429 12.84 -4.41 24.38
CA LEU A 429 13.82 -5.49 24.40
C LEU A 429 14.01 -6.07 22.99
N TYR A 430 15.26 -6.41 22.67
CA TYR A 430 15.61 -7.09 21.41
C TYR A 430 15.43 -8.60 21.55
N TYR A 431 14.61 -9.20 20.67
CA TYR A 431 14.35 -10.63 20.65
C TYR A 431 15.08 -11.39 19.53
N GLY A 432 15.37 -10.73 18.41
CA GLY A 432 16.03 -11.34 17.27
C GLY A 432 15.76 -10.62 15.98
N LEU A 433 16.03 -11.30 14.86
CA LEU A 433 15.65 -10.85 13.52
C LEU A 433 14.40 -11.61 13.07
N ASN A 434 13.50 -10.90 12.39
CA ASN A 434 12.36 -11.53 11.73
C ASN A 434 12.86 -12.47 10.62
N ALA A 435 12.47 -13.74 10.67
CA ALA A 435 12.98 -14.77 9.73
C ALA A 435 12.59 -14.50 8.27
N LEU A 436 11.56 -13.69 8.01
CA LEU A 436 11.09 -13.37 6.67
C LEU A 436 11.60 -12.02 6.17
N SER A 437 11.59 -10.99 6.99
CA SER A 437 12.00 -9.64 6.61
C SER A 437 13.41 -9.27 7.03
N ASN A 438 14.07 -10.07 7.88
CA ASN A 438 15.34 -9.77 8.54
C ASN A 438 15.37 -8.45 9.33
N ASN A 439 14.21 -7.86 9.62
CA ASN A 439 14.12 -6.68 10.46
C ASN A 439 14.27 -7.03 11.95
N LEU A 440 14.72 -6.07 12.76
CA LEU A 440 14.83 -6.28 14.20
C LEU A 440 13.46 -6.51 14.83
N ILE A 441 13.36 -7.53 15.68
CA ILE A 441 12.20 -7.74 16.57
C ILE A 441 12.53 -7.03 17.89
N MET A 442 11.82 -5.92 18.11
CA MET A 442 11.93 -5.10 19.33
C MET A 442 10.55 -4.98 19.97
N VAL A 443 10.41 -5.39 21.22
CA VAL A 443 9.10 -5.41 21.89
C VAL A 443 9.23 -4.82 23.30
N ASP A 444 8.35 -3.87 23.61
CA ASP A 444 8.09 -3.40 24.96
C ASP A 444 6.96 -4.22 25.55
N ARG A 445 7.28 -5.19 26.41
CA ARG A 445 6.30 -6.13 26.99
C ARG A 445 5.27 -5.41 27.84
N LYS A 446 5.62 -4.31 28.51
CA LYS A 446 4.70 -3.52 29.35
C LYS A 446 3.57 -2.91 28.55
N LYS A 447 3.75 -2.71 27.23
CA LYS A 447 2.72 -2.20 26.32
C LYS A 447 1.82 -3.28 25.73
N LEU A 448 2.15 -4.55 25.96
CA LEU A 448 1.32 -5.66 25.51
C LEU A 448 0.11 -5.84 26.42
N LYS A 449 -1.02 -6.27 25.85
CA LYS A 449 -2.23 -6.61 26.61
C LYS A 449 -1.96 -7.73 27.62
N ASN A 450 -1.06 -8.66 27.30
CA ASN A 450 -0.57 -9.72 28.17
C ASN A 450 0.95 -9.79 28.08
N PRO A 451 1.72 -9.40 29.12
CA PRO A 451 3.18 -9.36 29.09
C PRO A 451 3.84 -10.73 29.32
N ASN A 452 3.06 -11.79 29.57
CA ASN A 452 3.62 -13.13 29.78
C ASN A 452 4.33 -13.65 28.55
N GLY A 453 5.45 -14.35 28.74
CA GLY A 453 6.23 -14.98 27.69
C GLY A 453 6.46 -16.45 27.97
N LEU A 454 6.61 -17.25 26.91
CA LEU A 454 6.93 -18.67 26.99
C LEU A 454 8.07 -18.98 26.01
N ILE A 455 9.15 -19.59 26.52
CA ILE A 455 10.29 -20.02 25.73
C ILE A 455 10.21 -21.54 25.57
N LEU A 456 9.97 -21.99 24.35
CA LEU A 456 9.89 -23.42 24.01
C LEU A 456 11.04 -23.85 23.11
N GLY A 457 11.50 -25.07 23.28
CA GLY A 457 12.53 -25.66 22.43
C GLY A 457 12.95 -27.03 22.93
N THR A 458 13.58 -27.81 22.04
CA THR A 458 14.17 -29.11 22.38
C THR A 458 15.39 -28.95 23.29
N PRO A 459 15.84 -29.98 24.00
CA PRO A 459 17.11 -29.99 24.73
C PRO A 459 18.27 -29.54 23.82
N GLY A 460 19.15 -28.66 24.30
CA GLY A 460 20.28 -28.11 23.51
C GLY A 460 19.93 -27.01 22.52
N SER A 461 18.67 -26.56 22.40
CA SER A 461 18.24 -25.51 21.47
C SER A 461 18.57 -24.08 21.92
N GLY A 462 19.19 -23.89 23.10
CA GLY A 462 19.57 -22.57 23.62
C GLY A 462 18.47 -21.86 24.43
N LYS A 463 17.46 -22.57 24.97
CA LYS A 463 16.39 -21.99 25.81
C LYS A 463 16.95 -21.17 26.98
N SER A 464 17.82 -21.79 27.78
CA SER A 464 18.44 -21.15 28.97
C SER A 464 19.26 -19.93 28.56
N PHE A 465 19.98 -19.99 27.44
CA PHE A 465 20.70 -18.84 26.91
C PHE A 465 19.77 -17.71 26.50
N SER A 466 18.65 -18.02 25.84
CA SER A 466 17.64 -17.01 25.47
C SER A 466 17.00 -16.36 26.70
N ALA A 467 16.73 -17.13 27.76
CA ALA A 467 16.19 -16.61 29.00
C ALA A 467 17.20 -15.68 29.71
N LYS A 468 18.46 -16.11 29.82
CA LYS A 468 19.54 -15.28 30.38
C LYS A 468 19.73 -13.98 29.61
N ARG A 469 19.73 -14.07 28.27
CA ARG A 469 19.82 -12.87 27.42
C ARG A 469 18.64 -11.90 27.68
N GLU A 470 17.42 -12.39 27.85
CA GLU A 470 16.27 -11.54 28.16
C GLU A 470 16.42 -10.88 29.55
N ILE A 471 16.86 -11.61 30.56
CA ILE A 471 17.16 -11.09 31.89
C ILE A 471 18.21 -9.98 31.81
N THR A 472 19.34 -10.23 31.15
CA THR A 472 20.40 -9.25 30.96
C THR A 472 19.92 -8.01 30.22
N ASN A 473 19.14 -8.19 29.15
CA ASN A 473 18.56 -7.06 28.40
C ASN A 473 17.61 -6.23 29.26
N ALA A 474 16.73 -6.88 30.04
CA ALA A 474 15.83 -6.18 30.94
C ALA A 474 16.61 -5.37 32.00
N PHE A 475 17.66 -5.96 32.60
CA PHE A 475 18.53 -5.28 33.55
C PHE A 475 19.25 -4.05 32.95
N LEU A 476 19.75 -4.15 31.72
CA LEU A 476 20.49 -3.05 31.08
C LEU A 476 19.57 -1.91 30.61
N VAL A 477 18.32 -2.20 30.30
CA VAL A 477 17.40 -1.29 29.58
C VAL A 477 16.33 -0.70 30.48
N THR A 478 15.92 -1.43 31.56
CA THR A 478 14.82 -1.01 32.44
C THR A 478 15.33 -0.75 33.86
N ASP A 479 14.51 -0.07 34.65
CA ASP A 479 14.71 0.12 36.09
C ASP A 479 13.89 -0.88 36.92
N ASP A 480 13.50 -2.03 36.32
CA ASP A 480 12.63 -3.00 36.95
C ASP A 480 13.39 -3.96 37.88
N ASP A 481 12.76 -4.38 38.96
CA ASP A 481 13.23 -5.47 39.78
C ASP A 481 13.08 -6.80 39.03
N ILE A 482 14.16 -7.59 38.99
CA ILE A 482 14.16 -8.89 38.30
C ILE A 482 14.18 -9.99 39.35
N ILE A 483 13.13 -10.81 39.39
CA ILE A 483 13.01 -11.97 40.27
C ILE A 483 13.13 -13.24 39.45
N VAL A 484 14.14 -14.05 39.72
CA VAL A 484 14.39 -15.33 39.03
C VAL A 484 14.14 -16.50 39.98
N ASN A 485 13.22 -17.40 39.56
CA ASN A 485 13.05 -18.69 40.22
C ASN A 485 13.71 -19.76 39.34
N ASP A 486 14.89 -20.19 39.72
CA ASP A 486 15.74 -21.12 38.99
C ASP A 486 15.99 -22.40 39.82
N PRO A 487 15.16 -23.42 39.69
CA PRO A 487 15.28 -24.65 40.47
C PRO A 487 16.58 -25.43 40.15
N GLU A 488 17.12 -25.29 38.95
CA GLU A 488 18.31 -26.00 38.46
C GLU A 488 19.62 -25.24 38.75
N GLY A 489 19.53 -23.96 39.13
CA GLY A 489 20.68 -23.14 39.53
C GLY A 489 21.58 -22.69 38.36
N GLU A 490 21.09 -22.71 37.13
CA GLU A 490 21.85 -22.35 35.93
C GLU A 490 22.20 -20.86 35.83
N VAL A 491 21.39 -19.99 36.48
CA VAL A 491 21.53 -18.51 36.41
C VAL A 491 22.53 -17.98 37.44
N ARG A 492 22.85 -18.73 38.48
CA ARG A 492 23.67 -18.27 39.61
C ARG A 492 25.11 -17.81 39.24
N HIS A 493 25.64 -18.19 38.11
CA HIS A 493 27.03 -17.91 37.73
C HIS A 493 27.22 -16.65 36.86
N GLU A 494 26.17 -15.97 36.47
CA GLU A 494 26.25 -14.84 35.51
C GLU A 494 25.78 -13.49 36.08
N VAL A 495 25.19 -13.49 37.28
CA VAL A 495 24.58 -12.28 37.91
C VAL A 495 25.34 -11.84 39.20
N ALA A 496 26.51 -12.41 39.45
CA ALA A 496 27.36 -12.03 40.59
C ALA A 496 28.49 -11.07 40.21
#